data_f9a49786db40f6ad8ae09dd64e15b5a3
#
_entry.id   f9a49786db40f6ad8ae09dd64e15b5a3
#
_cell.length_a   1.000
_cell.length_b   1.000
_cell.length_c   1.000
_cell.angle_alpha   90.00
_cell.angle_beta   90.00
_cell.angle_gamma   90.00
#
_symmetry.space_group_name_H-M   'P 1'
#
loop_
_entity.id
_entity.type
_entity.pdbx_description
1 polymer ?
#
loop_
_entity_poly.entity_id
_entity_poly.type
_entity_poly.pdbx_seq_one_letter_code
_entity_poly.pdbx_strand_id
1 'polypeptide(L)'
;MTREPTYPRLYLSAIFLPAILLAAFAHAQAPAAKPPQPPPTLRSILLSQLRSTHNHAEWFVPVSTAVAGLTADQAKWVPLNADGKLDPNANHSVGMLTYHLLFWNNNALAQLKGEKPPPVPSNNDETFNDFDAANWTKTVSDLDTVLTGLEDLVANADDATLAKIAPTIAHISTHNAYHTGQILYVRKLQGSWNPKNGVN
;
A
#
# COMPACT_ATOMS: atom_id res chain seq x y z
N MET A 1 44.63 3.97 92.79
CA MET A 1 43.87 5.23 92.72
C MET A 1 44.09 5.84 91.36
N THR A 2 43.25 5.51 90.41
CA THR A 2 43.31 6.04 89.06
C THR A 2 42.05 6.87 88.80
N ARG A 3 42.28 8.14 88.53
CA ARG A 3 41.20 9.11 88.20
C ARG A 3 40.81 9.00 86.74
N GLU A 4 39.54 8.78 86.46
CA GLU A 4 38.98 8.87 85.11
C GLU A 4 38.75 10.33 84.69
N PRO A 5 39.00 10.67 83.44
CA PRO A 5 38.73 12.04 82.95
C PRO A 5 37.26 12.18 82.50
N THR A 6 36.61 13.20 83.03
CA THR A 6 35.26 13.65 82.62
C THR A 6 35.32 14.47 81.35
N TYR A 7 34.59 14.03 80.31
CA TYR A 7 34.41 14.79 79.06
C TYR A 7 33.10 15.64 79.15
N PRO A 8 33.08 16.86 78.64
CA PRO A 8 31.85 17.65 78.57
C PRO A 8 30.94 17.19 77.42
N ARG A 9 29.67 17.01 77.69
CA ARG A 9 28.63 16.70 76.69
C ARG A 9 28.29 17.98 75.96
N LEU A 10 28.60 17.99 74.64
CA LEU A 10 28.10 18.98 73.68
C LEU A 10 26.70 18.63 73.31
N TYR A 11 25.71 19.44 73.59
CA TYR A 11 24.34 19.32 73.08
C TYR A 11 24.30 19.98 71.71
N LEU A 12 24.20 19.14 70.62
CA LEU A 12 23.92 19.62 69.30
C LEU A 12 22.40 19.79 69.16
N SER A 13 21.96 21.05 69.13
CA SER A 13 20.57 21.38 68.82
C SER A 13 20.36 21.19 67.30
N ALA A 14 19.67 20.13 66.92
CA ALA A 14 19.26 19.92 65.54
C ALA A 14 18.09 20.86 65.19
N ILE A 15 18.37 21.86 64.38
CA ILE A 15 17.34 22.68 63.75
C ILE A 15 16.69 21.88 62.58
N PHE A 16 15.48 21.43 62.81
CA PHE A 16 14.66 20.84 61.75
C PHE A 16 14.09 21.96 60.88
N LEU A 17 14.61 22.16 59.68
CA LEU A 17 13.94 22.92 58.62
C LEU A 17 12.91 22.00 57.92
N PRO A 18 11.63 22.39 57.85
CA PRO A 18 10.67 21.64 57.03
C PRO A 18 10.97 21.93 55.58
N ALA A 19 11.41 20.88 54.83
CA ALA A 19 11.48 20.93 53.37
C ALA A 19 10.04 20.92 52.83
N ILE A 20 9.55 22.05 52.37
CA ILE A 20 8.28 22.14 51.62
C ILE A 20 8.53 21.53 50.23
N LEU A 21 8.10 20.29 50.04
CA LEU A 21 8.07 19.63 48.73
C LEU A 21 6.95 20.26 47.88
N LEU A 22 7.29 21.21 47.01
CA LEU A 22 6.38 21.67 45.97
C LEU A 22 6.25 20.53 44.92
N ALA A 23 5.22 19.71 45.01
CA ALA A 23 4.84 18.79 43.96
C ALA A 23 4.28 19.59 42.80
N ALA A 24 5.12 19.81 41.77
CA ALA A 24 4.68 20.35 40.49
C ALA A 24 3.82 19.26 39.81
N PHE A 25 2.51 19.40 39.90
CA PHE A 25 1.58 18.60 39.07
C PHE A 25 1.79 19.02 37.62
N ALA A 26 2.62 18.28 36.89
CA ALA A 26 2.66 18.33 35.44
C ALA A 26 1.29 17.83 34.92
N HIS A 27 0.41 18.76 34.59
CA HIS A 27 -0.79 18.40 33.84
C HIS A 27 -0.35 17.94 32.48
N ALA A 28 -0.27 16.61 32.28
CA ALA A 28 -0.16 16.03 30.96
C ALA A 28 -1.44 16.44 30.20
N GLN A 29 -1.31 17.43 29.31
CA GLN A 29 -2.39 17.78 28.41
C GLN A 29 -2.68 16.53 27.57
N ALA A 30 -3.90 16.00 27.69
CA ALA A 30 -4.37 14.95 26.79
C ALA A 30 -4.19 15.44 25.34
N PRO A 31 -3.70 14.59 24.42
CA PRO A 31 -3.56 15.00 23.03
C PRO A 31 -4.90 15.54 22.53
N ALA A 32 -4.85 16.73 21.92
CA ALA A 32 -6.05 17.39 21.39
C ALA A 32 -6.81 16.40 20.50
N ALA A 33 -8.09 16.20 20.76
CA ALA A 33 -8.94 15.34 19.97
C ALA A 33 -8.88 15.76 18.49
N LYS A 34 -8.57 14.82 17.60
CA LYS A 34 -8.51 15.07 16.16
C LYS A 34 -9.86 15.63 15.73
N PRO A 35 -9.92 16.74 14.98
CA PRO A 35 -11.21 17.31 14.57
C PRO A 35 -12.01 16.25 13.82
N PRO A 36 -13.36 16.23 13.96
CA PRO A 36 -14.19 15.25 13.29
C PRO A 36 -13.98 15.36 11.78
N GLN A 37 -13.65 14.24 11.15
CA GLN A 37 -13.50 14.20 9.70
C GLN A 37 -14.89 14.33 9.04
N PRO A 38 -14.99 15.06 7.92
CA PRO A 38 -16.25 15.13 7.19
C PRO A 38 -16.66 13.72 6.73
N PRO A 39 -17.98 13.45 6.60
CA PRO A 39 -18.43 12.15 6.11
C PRO A 39 -17.87 11.85 4.72
N PRO A 40 -17.56 10.59 4.41
CA PRO A 40 -17.00 10.22 3.12
C PRO A 40 -18.02 10.51 1.99
N THR A 41 -17.54 11.09 0.91
CA THR A 41 -18.29 11.29 -0.32
C THR A 41 -18.03 10.16 -1.30
N LEU A 42 -18.90 9.98 -2.33
CA LEU A 42 -18.65 9.00 -3.39
C LEU A 42 -17.26 9.20 -4.02
N ARG A 43 -16.89 10.45 -4.32
CA ARG A 43 -15.57 10.79 -4.84
C ARG A 43 -14.44 10.33 -3.93
N SER A 44 -14.52 10.65 -2.65
CA SER A 44 -13.46 10.28 -1.70
C SER A 44 -13.32 8.77 -1.54
N ILE A 45 -14.44 8.02 -1.57
CA ILE A 45 -14.44 6.55 -1.52
C ILE A 45 -13.75 5.97 -2.76
N LEU A 46 -14.14 6.41 -3.96
CA LEU A 46 -13.58 5.91 -5.21
C LEU A 46 -12.09 6.25 -5.36
N LEU A 47 -11.68 7.47 -4.98
CA LEU A 47 -10.26 7.85 -4.96
C LEU A 47 -9.45 7.02 -3.96
N SER A 48 -9.99 6.76 -2.76
CA SER A 48 -9.31 5.89 -1.78
C SER A 48 -9.11 4.48 -2.34
N GLN A 49 -10.13 3.90 -2.98
CA GLN A 49 -10.03 2.57 -3.61
C GLN A 49 -9.00 2.53 -4.74
N LEU A 50 -9.00 3.51 -5.66
CA LEU A 50 -8.01 3.59 -6.73
C LEU A 50 -6.60 3.71 -6.16
N ARG A 51 -6.36 4.64 -5.25
CA ARG A 51 -5.05 4.90 -4.65
C ARG A 51 -4.53 3.72 -3.84
N SER A 52 -5.38 3.05 -3.07
CA SER A 52 -4.99 1.88 -2.29
C SER A 52 -4.58 0.69 -3.17
N THR A 53 -5.14 0.58 -4.38
CA THR A 53 -4.74 -0.44 -5.36
C THR A 53 -3.54 -0.02 -6.22
N HIS A 54 -3.28 1.28 -6.38
CA HIS A 54 -2.23 1.84 -7.21
C HIS A 54 -0.91 2.02 -6.47
N ASN A 55 -0.82 3.02 -5.57
CA ASN A 55 0.46 3.49 -5.00
C ASN A 55 0.40 3.89 -3.52
N HIS A 56 -0.76 3.82 -2.87
CA HIS A 56 -0.93 4.22 -1.48
C HIS A 56 -1.25 3.02 -0.59
N ALA A 57 -0.26 2.58 0.18
CA ALA A 57 -0.42 1.43 1.08
C ALA A 57 -1.40 1.75 2.21
N GLU A 58 -2.45 0.93 2.31
CA GLU A 58 -3.44 0.97 3.39
C GLU A 58 -3.56 -0.43 4.02
N TRP A 59 -4.59 -1.19 3.69
CA TRP A 59 -4.85 -2.52 4.23
C TRP A 59 -4.03 -3.61 3.53
N PHE A 60 -3.54 -3.32 2.34
CA PHE A 60 -2.74 -4.22 1.51
C PHE A 60 -1.69 -3.45 0.70
N VAL A 61 -0.78 -4.18 0.11
CA VAL A 61 0.30 -3.61 -0.70
C VAL A 61 -0.24 -3.18 -2.06
N PRO A 62 -0.04 -1.92 -2.49
CA PRO A 62 -0.46 -1.46 -3.80
C PRO A 62 0.40 -2.06 -4.93
N VAL A 63 -0.13 -2.06 -6.16
CA VAL A 63 0.55 -2.66 -7.31
C VAL A 63 1.92 -2.06 -7.58
N SER A 64 2.10 -0.74 -7.42
CA SER A 64 3.39 -0.07 -7.61
C SER A 64 4.49 -0.65 -6.71
N THR A 65 4.15 -0.92 -5.44
CA THR A 65 5.05 -1.59 -4.50
C THR A 65 5.21 -3.07 -4.84
N ALA A 66 4.12 -3.74 -5.26
CA ALA A 66 4.14 -5.16 -5.61
C ALA A 66 5.07 -5.47 -6.79
N VAL A 67 5.22 -4.56 -7.77
CA VAL A 67 6.08 -4.75 -8.95
C VAL A 67 7.46 -4.11 -8.80
N ALA A 68 7.69 -3.29 -7.76
CA ALA A 68 8.92 -2.54 -7.60
C ALA A 68 10.16 -3.45 -7.46
N GLY A 69 11.26 -3.01 -8.08
CA GLY A 69 12.58 -3.64 -7.95
C GLY A 69 12.76 -4.97 -8.66
N LEU A 70 11.77 -5.45 -9.44
CA LEU A 70 11.92 -6.64 -10.25
C LEU A 70 12.72 -6.36 -11.53
N THR A 71 13.62 -7.29 -11.85
CA THR A 71 14.27 -7.35 -13.16
C THR A 71 13.33 -7.97 -14.20
N ALA A 72 13.62 -7.77 -15.50
CA ALA A 72 12.90 -8.42 -16.59
C ALA A 72 12.90 -9.95 -16.47
N ASP A 73 14.02 -10.55 -16.03
CA ASP A 73 14.12 -11.99 -15.80
C ASP A 73 13.25 -12.47 -14.65
N GLN A 74 13.15 -11.69 -13.58
CA GLN A 74 12.23 -12.00 -12.50
C GLN A 74 10.77 -11.82 -12.93
N ALA A 75 10.46 -10.81 -13.73
CA ALA A 75 9.10 -10.55 -14.20
C ALA A 75 8.57 -11.64 -15.12
N LYS A 76 9.40 -12.29 -15.94
CA LYS A 76 9.01 -13.38 -16.84
C LYS A 76 8.94 -14.76 -16.18
N TRP A 77 9.44 -14.91 -14.94
CA TRP A 77 9.45 -16.20 -14.27
C TRP A 77 8.02 -16.70 -13.99
N VAL A 78 7.73 -17.95 -14.37
CA VAL A 78 6.45 -18.61 -14.18
C VAL A 78 6.60 -19.71 -13.12
N PRO A 79 5.70 -19.80 -12.12
CA PRO A 79 5.68 -20.92 -11.18
C PRO A 79 5.53 -22.26 -11.88
N LEU A 80 6.24 -23.29 -11.39
CA LEU A 80 6.07 -24.65 -11.89
C LEU A 80 4.80 -25.29 -11.32
N ASN A 81 4.22 -26.22 -12.07
CA ASN A 81 3.16 -27.10 -11.60
C ASN A 81 3.66 -28.09 -10.54
N ALA A 82 2.73 -28.82 -9.93
CA ALA A 82 3.04 -29.83 -8.92
C ALA A 82 3.95 -30.96 -9.44
N ASP A 83 3.95 -31.23 -10.74
CA ASP A 83 4.82 -32.20 -11.43
C ASP A 83 6.18 -31.59 -11.85
N GLY A 84 6.46 -30.35 -11.46
CA GLY A 84 7.71 -29.64 -11.79
C GLY A 84 7.80 -29.10 -13.21
N LYS A 85 6.69 -29.05 -13.96
CA LYS A 85 6.65 -28.55 -15.33
C LYS A 85 6.12 -27.12 -15.41
N LEU A 86 6.52 -26.42 -16.47
CA LEU A 86 5.93 -25.16 -16.87
C LEU A 86 4.57 -25.42 -17.53
N ASP A 87 3.57 -24.67 -17.09
CA ASP A 87 2.28 -24.59 -17.76
C ASP A 87 1.82 -23.13 -17.78
N PRO A 88 2.13 -22.42 -18.85
CA PRO A 88 1.79 -20.99 -18.97
C PRO A 88 0.27 -20.76 -19.06
N ASN A 89 -0.54 -21.78 -19.32
CA ASN A 89 -1.99 -21.67 -19.32
C ASN A 89 -2.59 -21.83 -17.91
N ALA A 90 -1.84 -22.46 -16.98
CA ALA A 90 -2.28 -22.64 -15.60
C ALA A 90 -1.66 -21.60 -14.65
N ASN A 91 -0.46 -21.09 -14.96
CA ASN A 91 0.29 -20.19 -14.10
C ASN A 91 0.78 -18.96 -14.88
N HIS A 92 0.65 -17.80 -14.27
CA HIS A 92 1.12 -16.53 -14.84
C HIS A 92 2.35 -16.00 -14.10
N SER A 93 3.25 -15.37 -14.85
CA SER A 93 4.36 -14.59 -14.27
C SER A 93 3.89 -13.24 -13.72
N VAL A 94 4.73 -12.59 -12.93
CA VAL A 94 4.46 -11.20 -12.49
C VAL A 94 4.28 -10.27 -13.68
N GLY A 95 5.09 -10.42 -14.73
CA GLY A 95 5.00 -9.60 -15.95
C GLY A 95 3.69 -9.80 -16.69
N MET A 96 3.23 -11.05 -16.85
CA MET A 96 1.95 -11.38 -17.46
C MET A 96 0.78 -10.76 -16.70
N LEU A 97 0.77 -10.88 -15.36
CA LEU A 97 -0.25 -10.27 -14.50
C LEU A 97 -0.23 -8.72 -14.58
N THR A 98 0.95 -8.13 -14.62
CA THR A 98 1.10 -6.67 -14.73
C THR A 98 0.63 -6.15 -16.10
N TYR A 99 0.95 -6.87 -17.17
CA TYR A 99 0.50 -6.54 -18.52
C TYR A 99 -1.02 -6.67 -18.67
N HIS A 100 -1.62 -7.70 -18.09
CA HIS A 100 -3.07 -7.87 -18.00
C HIS A 100 -3.75 -6.70 -17.28
N LEU A 101 -3.18 -6.26 -16.15
CA LEU A 101 -3.66 -5.06 -15.46
C LEU A 101 -3.57 -3.81 -16.35
N LEU A 102 -2.42 -3.61 -17.01
CA LEU A 102 -2.25 -2.50 -17.95
C LEU A 102 -3.30 -2.53 -19.07
N PHE A 103 -3.51 -3.68 -19.69
CA PHE A 103 -4.46 -3.85 -20.78
C PHE A 103 -5.88 -3.43 -20.36
N TRP A 104 -6.39 -3.99 -19.27
CA TRP A 104 -7.77 -3.75 -18.87
C TRP A 104 -7.99 -2.35 -18.27
N ASN A 105 -7.03 -1.82 -17.52
CA ASN A 105 -7.12 -0.45 -17.00
C ASN A 105 -7.06 0.58 -18.13
N ASN A 106 -6.20 0.38 -19.14
CA ASN A 106 -6.13 1.26 -20.32
C ASN A 106 -7.43 1.21 -21.15
N ASN A 107 -7.98 0.02 -21.34
CA ASN A 107 -9.25 -0.16 -22.04
C ASN A 107 -10.39 0.56 -21.31
N ALA A 108 -10.47 0.41 -19.99
CA ALA A 108 -11.47 1.08 -19.17
C ALA A 108 -11.29 2.60 -19.17
N LEU A 109 -10.06 3.10 -19.04
CA LEU A 109 -9.77 4.54 -19.07
C LEU A 109 -10.19 5.17 -20.42
N ALA A 110 -9.87 4.52 -21.54
CA ALA A 110 -10.27 4.98 -22.86
C ALA A 110 -11.80 5.04 -23.00
N GLN A 111 -12.51 3.97 -22.58
CA GLN A 111 -13.97 3.96 -22.59
C GLN A 111 -14.59 5.07 -21.73
N LEU A 112 -14.06 5.27 -20.51
CA LEU A 112 -14.55 6.28 -19.59
C LEU A 112 -14.31 7.72 -20.10
N LYS A 113 -13.26 7.93 -20.90
CA LYS A 113 -12.99 9.19 -21.61
C LYS A 113 -13.81 9.37 -22.88
N GLY A 114 -14.54 8.36 -23.33
CA GLY A 114 -15.24 8.37 -24.64
C GLY A 114 -14.29 8.19 -25.82
N GLU A 115 -13.08 7.73 -25.58
CA GLU A 115 -12.09 7.39 -26.61
C GLU A 115 -12.32 5.96 -27.12
N LYS A 116 -11.80 5.65 -28.32
CA LYS A 116 -11.85 4.27 -28.83
C LYS A 116 -10.85 3.40 -28.06
N PRO A 117 -11.32 2.40 -27.29
CA PRO A 117 -10.43 1.52 -26.57
C PRO A 117 -9.63 0.62 -27.54
N PRO A 118 -8.47 0.07 -27.10
CA PRO A 118 -7.80 -1.00 -27.79
C PRO A 118 -8.76 -2.17 -28.08
N PRO A 119 -8.59 -2.90 -29.20
CA PRO A 119 -9.41 -4.06 -29.50
C PRO A 119 -9.26 -5.10 -28.37
N VAL A 120 -10.39 -5.62 -27.90
CA VAL A 120 -10.41 -6.72 -26.95
C VAL A 120 -10.22 -8.01 -27.72
N PRO A 121 -9.22 -8.85 -27.36
CA PRO A 121 -9.02 -10.13 -28.02
C PRO A 121 -10.20 -11.07 -27.77
N SER A 122 -10.38 -12.06 -28.66
CA SER A 122 -11.44 -13.05 -28.52
C SER A 122 -11.22 -14.02 -27.35
N ASN A 123 -9.96 -14.21 -26.97
CA ASN A 123 -9.54 -15.00 -25.81
C ASN A 123 -8.87 -14.08 -24.78
N ASN A 124 -9.37 -14.08 -23.54
CA ASN A 124 -8.80 -13.29 -22.45
C ASN A 124 -7.35 -13.68 -22.12
N ASP A 125 -6.92 -14.91 -22.40
CA ASP A 125 -5.55 -15.37 -22.16
C ASP A 125 -4.51 -14.56 -22.95
N GLU A 126 -4.88 -14.01 -24.11
CA GLU A 126 -4.01 -13.14 -24.91
C GLU A 126 -3.61 -11.87 -24.14
N THR A 127 -4.45 -11.38 -23.23
CA THR A 127 -4.15 -10.21 -22.39
C THR A 127 -3.04 -10.49 -21.36
N PHE A 128 -2.67 -11.75 -21.13
CA PHE A 128 -1.51 -12.17 -20.34
C PHE A 128 -0.33 -12.54 -21.24
N ASN A 129 -0.59 -13.25 -22.31
CA ASN A 129 0.43 -13.89 -23.14
C ASN A 129 1.19 -12.91 -24.04
N ASP A 130 0.63 -11.73 -24.31
CA ASP A 130 1.29 -10.68 -25.09
C ASP A 130 2.37 -9.92 -24.30
N PHE A 131 2.62 -10.30 -23.03
CA PHE A 131 3.69 -9.73 -22.24
C PHE A 131 5.07 -10.02 -22.84
N ASP A 132 5.84 -8.95 -23.09
CA ASP A 132 7.25 -9.02 -23.50
C ASP A 132 8.16 -8.51 -22.39
N ALA A 133 9.04 -9.38 -21.91
CA ALA A 133 10.00 -9.06 -20.84
C ALA A 133 10.99 -7.96 -21.23
N ALA A 134 11.31 -7.78 -22.52
CA ALA A 134 12.14 -6.67 -22.97
C ALA A 134 11.50 -5.30 -22.71
N ASN A 135 10.17 -5.26 -22.63
CA ASN A 135 9.38 -4.06 -22.35
C ASN A 135 8.97 -3.92 -20.88
N TRP A 136 9.55 -4.71 -19.95
CA TRP A 136 9.14 -4.72 -18.53
C TRP A 136 9.05 -3.33 -17.89
N THR A 137 10.11 -2.53 -18.00
CA THR A 137 10.15 -1.18 -17.45
C THR A 137 9.05 -0.29 -18.03
N LYS A 138 8.81 -0.41 -19.34
CA LYS A 138 7.74 0.33 -20.01
C LYS A 138 6.37 -0.13 -19.53
N THR A 139 6.14 -1.43 -19.39
CA THR A 139 4.87 -1.99 -18.88
C THR A 139 4.53 -1.42 -17.51
N VAL A 140 5.50 -1.35 -16.60
CA VAL A 140 5.31 -0.78 -15.26
C VAL A 140 5.00 0.72 -15.32
N SER A 141 5.74 1.48 -16.14
CA SER A 141 5.53 2.92 -16.31
C SER A 141 4.18 3.25 -16.96
N ASP A 142 3.77 2.47 -17.95
CA ASP A 142 2.49 2.66 -18.63
C ASP A 142 1.33 2.33 -17.68
N LEU A 143 1.46 1.29 -16.84
CA LEU A 143 0.45 0.96 -15.82
C LEU A 143 0.29 2.11 -14.82
N ASP A 144 1.39 2.67 -14.30
CA ASP A 144 1.38 3.83 -13.39
C ASP A 144 0.67 5.03 -14.04
N THR A 145 0.97 5.32 -15.31
CA THR A 145 0.34 6.39 -16.09
C THR A 145 -1.17 6.19 -16.23
N VAL A 146 -1.60 4.99 -16.54
CA VAL A 146 -3.03 4.67 -16.72
C VAL A 146 -3.78 4.74 -15.39
N LEU A 147 -3.21 4.22 -14.31
CA LEU A 147 -3.82 4.28 -12.99
C LEU A 147 -3.93 5.72 -12.48
N THR A 148 -2.91 6.55 -12.70
CA THR A 148 -2.95 8.00 -12.44
C THR A 148 -4.07 8.65 -13.25
N GLY A 149 -4.23 8.30 -14.53
CA GLY A 149 -5.30 8.80 -15.38
C GLY A 149 -6.71 8.45 -14.89
N LEU A 150 -6.90 7.28 -14.28
CA LEU A 150 -8.17 6.91 -13.62
C LEU A 150 -8.44 7.73 -12.36
N GLU A 151 -7.42 8.00 -11.56
CA GLU A 151 -7.53 8.87 -10.38
C GLU A 151 -7.89 10.30 -10.78
N ASP A 152 -7.22 10.85 -11.80
CA ASP A 152 -7.50 12.19 -12.32
C ASP A 152 -8.91 12.31 -12.89
N LEU A 153 -9.39 11.28 -13.58
CA LEU A 153 -10.76 11.25 -14.10
C LEU A 153 -11.78 11.31 -12.95
N VAL A 154 -11.60 10.53 -11.89
CA VAL A 154 -12.48 10.56 -10.70
C VAL A 154 -12.36 11.88 -9.94
N ALA A 155 -11.14 12.43 -9.82
CA ALA A 155 -10.90 13.68 -9.11
C ALA A 155 -11.62 14.87 -9.76
N ASN A 156 -11.68 14.90 -11.11
CA ASN A 156 -12.18 16.03 -11.89
C ASN A 156 -13.62 15.85 -12.44
N ALA A 157 -14.23 14.65 -12.33
CA ALA A 157 -15.60 14.42 -12.77
C ALA A 157 -16.60 15.27 -11.98
N ASP A 158 -17.67 15.76 -12.61
CA ASP A 158 -18.84 16.26 -11.89
C ASP A 158 -19.61 15.12 -11.21
N ASP A 159 -20.54 15.45 -10.32
CA ASP A 159 -21.25 14.44 -9.53
C ASP A 159 -22.14 13.52 -10.39
N ALA A 160 -22.71 14.02 -11.48
CA ALA A 160 -23.54 13.22 -12.39
C ALA A 160 -22.66 12.20 -13.16
N THR A 161 -21.53 12.66 -13.68
CA THR A 161 -20.53 11.80 -14.32
C THR A 161 -19.98 10.78 -13.32
N LEU A 162 -19.64 11.25 -12.11
CA LEU A 162 -19.11 10.39 -11.06
C LEU A 162 -20.07 9.25 -10.69
N ALA A 163 -21.36 9.56 -10.52
CA ALA A 163 -22.39 8.54 -10.25
C ALA A 163 -22.48 7.51 -11.40
N LYS A 164 -22.35 7.96 -12.65
CA LYS A 164 -22.39 7.08 -13.84
C LYS A 164 -21.18 6.13 -13.91
N ILE A 165 -19.97 6.62 -13.60
CA ILE A 165 -18.74 5.84 -13.74
C ILE A 165 -18.43 4.99 -12.50
N ALA A 166 -19.04 5.28 -11.34
CA ALA A 166 -18.75 4.66 -10.06
C ALA A 166 -18.74 3.12 -10.08
N PRO A 167 -19.69 2.41 -10.71
CA PRO A 167 -19.65 0.96 -10.78
C PRO A 167 -18.40 0.43 -11.48
N THR A 168 -18.01 1.06 -12.60
CA THR A 168 -16.81 0.67 -13.36
C THR A 168 -15.54 0.90 -12.53
N ILE A 169 -15.43 2.04 -11.84
CA ILE A 169 -14.27 2.32 -10.98
C ILE A 169 -14.18 1.33 -9.82
N ALA A 170 -15.31 0.96 -9.20
CA ALA A 170 -15.33 -0.05 -8.15
C ALA A 170 -14.86 -1.43 -8.65
N HIS A 171 -15.29 -1.84 -9.85
CA HIS A 171 -14.83 -3.08 -10.47
C HIS A 171 -13.34 -3.06 -10.81
N ILE A 172 -12.84 -1.95 -11.37
CA ILE A 172 -11.40 -1.76 -11.65
C ILE A 172 -10.59 -1.92 -10.37
N SER A 173 -10.98 -1.24 -9.30
CA SER A 173 -10.25 -1.32 -8.02
C SER A 173 -10.21 -2.75 -7.47
N THR A 174 -11.33 -3.48 -7.54
CA THR A 174 -11.40 -4.87 -7.10
C THR A 174 -10.53 -5.79 -7.96
N HIS A 175 -10.55 -5.60 -9.27
CA HIS A 175 -9.73 -6.34 -10.24
C HIS A 175 -8.24 -6.09 -9.99
N ASN A 176 -7.84 -4.84 -9.76
CA ASN A 176 -6.46 -4.47 -9.45
C ASN A 176 -5.99 -5.12 -8.14
N ALA A 177 -6.82 -5.09 -7.08
CA ALA A 177 -6.50 -5.73 -5.81
C ALA A 177 -6.32 -7.25 -5.96
N TYR A 178 -7.21 -7.91 -6.74
CA TYR A 178 -7.16 -9.35 -7.00
C TYR A 178 -5.84 -9.76 -7.66
N HIS A 179 -5.44 -9.09 -8.74
CA HIS A 179 -4.20 -9.43 -9.44
C HIS A 179 -2.95 -8.99 -8.69
N THR A 180 -3.01 -7.90 -7.91
CA THR A 180 -1.91 -7.52 -7.01
C THR A 180 -1.63 -8.62 -5.98
N GLY A 181 -2.66 -9.23 -5.43
CA GLY A 181 -2.49 -10.39 -4.53
C GLY A 181 -1.79 -11.57 -5.21
N GLN A 182 -2.14 -11.86 -6.48
CA GLN A 182 -1.46 -12.89 -7.26
C GLN A 182 0.02 -12.53 -7.54
N ILE A 183 0.31 -11.29 -7.91
CA ILE A 183 1.69 -10.79 -8.09
C ILE A 183 2.53 -11.03 -6.83
N LEU A 184 2.01 -10.66 -5.66
CA LEU A 184 2.69 -10.89 -4.39
C LEU A 184 2.92 -12.37 -4.10
N TYR A 185 1.93 -13.20 -4.39
CA TYR A 185 2.06 -14.65 -4.21
C TYR A 185 3.14 -15.25 -5.12
N VAL A 186 3.16 -14.88 -6.40
CA VAL A 186 4.21 -15.31 -7.34
C VAL A 186 5.60 -14.84 -6.88
N ARG A 187 5.74 -13.60 -6.43
CA ARG A 187 7.00 -13.08 -5.88
C ARG A 187 7.47 -13.84 -4.63
N LYS A 188 6.55 -14.24 -3.75
CA LYS A 188 6.88 -15.06 -2.59
C LYS A 188 7.37 -16.45 -3.01
N LEU A 189 6.72 -17.09 -3.97
CA LEU A 189 7.16 -18.38 -4.53
C LEU A 189 8.54 -18.27 -5.19
N GLN A 190 8.80 -17.17 -5.88
CA GLN A 190 10.10 -16.89 -6.52
C GLN A 190 11.21 -16.53 -5.50
N GLY A 191 10.87 -16.14 -4.28
CA GLY A 191 11.82 -15.60 -3.28
C GLY A 191 12.26 -14.16 -3.54
N SER A 192 11.58 -13.42 -4.43
CA SER A 192 11.89 -12.02 -4.78
C SER A 192 11.14 -10.99 -3.94
N TRP A 193 10.23 -11.42 -3.05
CA TRP A 193 9.50 -10.52 -2.16
C TRP A 193 10.30 -10.18 -0.91
N ASN A 194 10.42 -8.88 -0.61
CA ASN A 194 10.98 -8.43 0.65
C ASN A 194 9.86 -8.20 1.67
N PRO A 195 9.79 -8.99 2.77
CA PRO A 195 8.74 -8.84 3.80
C PRO A 195 8.67 -7.45 4.44
N LYS A 196 9.76 -6.67 4.42
CA LYS A 196 9.77 -5.30 4.94
C LYS A 196 8.87 -4.34 4.15
N ASN A 197 8.47 -4.71 2.94
CA ASN A 197 7.53 -3.94 2.12
C ASN A 197 6.06 -4.17 2.49
N GLY A 198 5.78 -4.87 3.58
CA GLY A 198 4.45 -5.26 4.00
C GLY A 198 4.07 -6.66 3.55
N VAL A 199 3.02 -7.22 4.13
CA VAL A 199 2.49 -8.59 3.89
C VAL A 199 3.53 -9.69 4.12
N ASN A 200 3.67 -10.12 5.36
CA ASN A 200 4.50 -11.25 5.78
C ASN A 200 3.90 -12.60 5.36
#